data_6a7788b8c5205487301dd87f7e3ceb32
#
_entry.id   6a7788b8c5205487301dd87f7e3ceb32
#
_cell.length_a   1.000
_cell.length_b   1.000
_cell.length_c   1.000
_cell.angle_alpha   90.00
_cell.angle_beta   90.00
_cell.angle_gamma   90.00
#
_symmetry.space_group_name_H-M   'P 1'
#
loop_
_entity.id
_entity.type
_entity.pdbx_description
1 polymer ?
#
loop_
_entity_poly.entity_id
_entity_poly.type
_entity_poly.pdbx_seq_one_letter_code
_entity_poly.pdbx_strand_id
1 'polypeptide(L)'
;HDALPIWRFRFDRSKPVTFHDLICGDITIDYRDASNTPDMAIRRADGSYIFHFVNVVDDIEMKMTHVIRGEDHIMNTPKHIQLFEAFGVTPPVFAHMPLILNQDGSKMSKRDVGAALGTYPEEGFLPEGVMNFLALLGWSPKDDTEIFSPQELIERFSLEAVNHSAAKFDITKCRWVNQQHIIALPAEEFALRARPFCL
;
A
#
# COMPACT_ATOMS: atom_id res chain seq x y z
N HIS A 1 6.66 -21.37 -35.68
CA HIS A 1 6.54 -20.63 -34.42
C HIS A 1 5.60 -19.46 -34.64
N ASP A 2 4.30 -19.69 -34.37
CA ASP A 2 3.24 -18.67 -34.52
C ASP A 2 3.19 -17.79 -33.29
N ALA A 3 4.27 -17.02 -33.02
CA ALA A 3 4.26 -16.04 -31.96
C ALA A 3 3.29 -14.90 -32.33
N LEU A 4 2.34 -14.61 -31.45
CA LEU A 4 1.44 -13.47 -31.63
C LEU A 4 2.21 -12.16 -31.58
N PRO A 5 1.74 -11.10 -32.27
CA PRO A 5 2.37 -9.80 -32.19
C PRO A 5 2.28 -9.24 -30.76
N ILE A 6 3.38 -8.59 -30.32
CA ILE A 6 3.39 -7.82 -29.09
C ILE A 6 2.57 -6.54 -29.33
N TRP A 7 1.53 -6.33 -28.51
CA TRP A 7 0.76 -5.09 -28.54
C TRP A 7 1.35 -4.09 -27.55
N ARG A 8 1.51 -2.84 -28.02
CA ARG A 8 2.00 -1.74 -27.21
C ARG A 8 0.99 -0.62 -27.16
N PHE A 9 0.79 -0.05 -25.99
CA PHE A 9 0.06 1.19 -25.79
C PHE A 9 1.01 2.36 -26.06
N ARG A 10 0.65 3.21 -27.02
CA ARG A 10 1.43 4.41 -27.35
C ARG A 10 1.05 5.54 -26.41
N PHE A 11 2.02 5.98 -25.60
CA PHE A 11 1.84 7.14 -24.73
C PHE A 11 1.66 8.43 -25.50
N ASP A 12 0.73 9.28 -25.03
CA ASP A 12 0.73 10.69 -25.40
C ASP A 12 1.84 11.40 -24.61
N ARG A 13 2.87 11.84 -25.35
CA ARG A 13 4.01 12.58 -24.81
C ARG A 13 3.96 14.06 -25.14
N SER A 14 2.88 14.55 -25.73
CA SER A 14 2.73 15.95 -26.15
C SER A 14 2.61 16.90 -24.94
N LYS A 15 2.16 16.38 -23.80
CA LYS A 15 1.94 17.14 -22.56
C LYS A 15 2.37 16.32 -21.33
N PRO A 16 2.74 16.99 -20.24
CA PRO A 16 2.94 16.30 -18.96
C PRO A 16 1.60 15.73 -18.44
N VAL A 17 1.70 14.68 -17.63
CA VAL A 17 0.56 14.14 -16.90
C VAL A 17 0.61 14.67 -15.48
N THR A 18 -0.43 15.39 -15.07
CA THR A 18 -0.60 15.92 -13.72
C THR A 18 -1.76 15.22 -13.04
N PHE A 19 -1.61 14.82 -11.80
CA PHE A 19 -2.67 14.25 -10.99
C PHE A 19 -2.52 14.68 -9.53
N HIS A 20 -3.63 14.71 -8.82
CA HIS A 20 -3.65 14.96 -7.39
C HIS A 20 -3.60 13.63 -6.64
N ASP A 21 -2.63 13.48 -5.75
CA ASP A 21 -2.50 12.33 -4.85
C ASP A 21 -2.91 12.75 -3.44
N LEU A 22 -3.74 11.93 -2.78
CA LEU A 22 -4.30 12.30 -1.47
C LEU A 22 -3.23 12.42 -0.36
N ILE A 23 -2.07 11.77 -0.55
CA ILE A 23 -0.97 11.79 0.43
C ILE A 23 0.15 12.70 -0.07
N CYS A 24 0.60 12.51 -1.31
CA CYS A 24 1.76 13.21 -1.85
C CYS A 24 1.43 14.59 -2.46
N GLY A 25 0.15 14.97 -2.58
CA GLY A 25 -0.27 16.21 -3.20
C GLY A 25 -0.19 16.18 -4.72
N ASP A 26 0.01 17.34 -5.35
CA ASP A 26 0.03 17.46 -6.80
C ASP A 26 1.34 16.93 -7.38
N ILE A 27 1.24 15.95 -8.26
CA ILE A 27 2.37 15.31 -8.93
C ILE A 27 2.27 15.54 -10.42
N THR A 28 3.36 16.03 -11.03
CA THR A 28 3.48 16.23 -12.47
C THR A 28 4.65 15.42 -13.00
N ILE A 29 4.37 14.53 -13.96
CA ILE A 29 5.40 13.74 -14.65
C ILE A 29 5.44 14.17 -16.11
N ASP A 30 6.61 14.63 -16.56
CA ASP A 30 6.84 15.07 -17.93
C ASP A 30 7.64 14.01 -18.70
N TYR A 31 7.01 13.40 -19.69
CA TYR A 31 7.62 12.39 -20.56
C TYR A 31 8.17 12.94 -21.87
N ARG A 32 8.07 14.26 -22.12
CA ARG A 32 8.53 14.87 -23.38
C ARG A 32 10.02 14.67 -23.59
N ASP A 33 10.81 14.77 -22.50
CA ASP A 33 12.26 14.61 -22.54
C ASP A 33 12.73 13.14 -22.31
N ALA A 34 11.81 12.25 -22.03
CA ALA A 34 12.11 10.83 -21.81
C ALA A 34 12.26 10.10 -23.15
N SER A 35 13.28 10.46 -23.93
CA SER A 35 13.57 9.91 -25.27
C SER A 35 13.67 8.38 -25.30
N ASN A 36 13.88 7.76 -24.14
CA ASN A 36 14.11 6.32 -23.97
C ASN A 36 12.99 5.58 -23.20
N THR A 37 11.85 6.23 -22.88
CA THR A 37 10.73 5.50 -22.27
C THR A 37 9.95 4.78 -23.37
N PRO A 38 10.11 3.46 -23.53
CA PRO A 38 9.40 2.72 -24.57
C PRO A 38 7.90 2.73 -24.28
N ASP A 39 7.11 2.69 -25.36
CA ASP A 39 5.67 2.47 -25.23
C ASP A 39 5.41 1.17 -24.47
N MET A 40 4.45 1.22 -23.55
CA MET A 40 4.19 0.12 -22.66
C MET A 40 3.58 -1.07 -23.41
N ALA A 41 4.22 -2.23 -23.34
CA ALA A 41 3.57 -3.44 -23.83
C ALA A 41 2.29 -3.69 -23.00
N ILE A 42 1.21 -4.11 -23.64
CA ILE A 42 -0.03 -4.51 -22.99
C ILE A 42 -0.33 -5.99 -23.18
N ARG A 43 0.15 -6.59 -24.29
CA ARG A 43 0.03 -8.02 -24.58
C ARG A 43 1.35 -8.58 -25.06
N ARG A 44 1.77 -9.71 -24.49
CA ARG A 44 2.99 -10.43 -24.88
C ARG A 44 2.77 -11.32 -26.12
N ALA A 45 3.88 -11.80 -26.69
CA ALA A 45 3.85 -12.72 -27.82
C ALA A 45 3.24 -14.09 -27.52
N ASP A 46 3.17 -14.50 -26.26
CA ASP A 46 2.48 -15.70 -25.78
C ASP A 46 0.96 -15.51 -25.61
N GLY A 47 0.46 -14.29 -25.87
CA GLY A 47 -0.94 -13.94 -25.71
C GLY A 47 -1.34 -13.44 -24.32
N SER A 48 -0.45 -13.52 -23.33
CA SER A 48 -0.72 -13.02 -21.98
C SER A 48 -0.71 -11.50 -21.93
N TYR A 49 -1.53 -10.92 -21.06
CA TYR A 49 -1.55 -9.49 -20.79
C TYR A 49 -0.59 -9.14 -19.65
N ILE A 50 -0.07 -7.92 -19.65
CA ILE A 50 0.79 -7.46 -18.59
C ILE A 50 0.00 -6.73 -17.49
N PHE A 51 0.59 -6.78 -16.30
CA PHE A 51 0.02 -6.27 -15.05
C PHE A 51 -0.63 -4.88 -15.18
N HIS A 52 0.05 -3.91 -15.77
CA HIS A 52 -0.47 -2.53 -15.86
C HIS A 52 -1.78 -2.44 -16.64
N PHE A 53 -1.92 -3.23 -17.70
CA PHE A 53 -3.14 -3.25 -18.51
C PHE A 53 -4.26 -3.98 -17.77
N VAL A 54 -3.96 -5.17 -17.25
CA VAL A 54 -4.94 -5.97 -16.49
C VAL A 54 -5.47 -5.19 -15.29
N ASN A 55 -4.56 -4.57 -14.52
CA ASN A 55 -4.94 -3.79 -13.34
C ASN A 55 -5.94 -2.66 -13.68
N VAL A 56 -5.69 -1.91 -14.76
CA VAL A 56 -6.62 -0.84 -15.17
C VAL A 56 -7.97 -1.40 -15.63
N VAL A 57 -7.98 -2.52 -16.37
CA VAL A 57 -9.24 -3.17 -16.79
C VAL A 57 -10.03 -3.65 -15.58
N ASP A 58 -9.37 -4.33 -14.63
CA ASP A 58 -9.99 -4.80 -13.39
C ASP A 58 -10.55 -3.63 -12.57
N ASP A 59 -9.78 -2.56 -12.41
CA ASP A 59 -10.21 -1.34 -11.69
C ASP A 59 -11.46 -0.72 -12.33
N ILE A 60 -11.54 -0.71 -13.67
CA ILE A 60 -12.72 -0.21 -14.41
C ILE A 60 -13.93 -1.12 -14.19
N GLU A 61 -13.78 -2.43 -14.37
CA GLU A 61 -14.88 -3.39 -14.26
C GLU A 61 -15.39 -3.49 -12.82
N MET A 62 -14.50 -3.45 -11.85
CA MET A 62 -14.84 -3.46 -10.42
C MET A 62 -15.27 -2.10 -9.89
N LYS A 63 -15.22 -1.05 -10.71
CA LYS A 63 -15.60 0.33 -10.35
C LYS A 63 -14.83 0.84 -9.13
N MET A 64 -13.52 0.61 -9.12
CA MET A 64 -12.65 1.07 -8.05
C MET A 64 -12.63 2.59 -8.00
N THR A 65 -12.92 3.15 -6.83
CA THR A 65 -12.97 4.61 -6.61
C THR A 65 -11.65 5.18 -6.15
N HIS A 66 -10.84 4.39 -5.45
CA HIS A 66 -9.55 4.78 -4.88
C HIS A 66 -8.52 3.69 -5.11
N VAL A 67 -7.30 4.09 -5.46
CA VAL A 67 -6.13 3.21 -5.56
C VAL A 67 -5.11 3.66 -4.51
N ILE A 68 -5.02 2.90 -3.40
CA ILE A 68 -4.11 3.17 -2.29
C ILE A 68 -2.98 2.13 -2.35
N ARG A 69 -1.73 2.57 -2.54
CA ARG A 69 -0.59 1.67 -2.75
C ARG A 69 0.74 2.31 -2.34
N GLY A 70 1.83 1.58 -2.39
CA GLY A 70 3.16 2.11 -2.09
C GLY A 70 3.64 3.16 -3.09
N GLU A 71 4.43 4.13 -2.62
CA GLU A 71 4.99 5.23 -3.42
C GLU A 71 5.93 4.77 -4.54
N ASP A 72 6.45 3.54 -4.47
CA ASP A 72 7.24 2.93 -5.54
C ASP A 72 6.43 2.74 -6.85
N HIS A 73 5.11 2.89 -6.79
CA HIS A 73 4.22 2.90 -7.93
C HIS A 73 3.86 4.29 -8.49
N ILE A 74 4.35 5.38 -7.92
CA ILE A 74 4.07 6.75 -8.40
C ILE A 74 4.36 6.89 -9.89
N MET A 75 5.52 6.40 -10.35
CA MET A 75 5.92 6.48 -11.77
C MET A 75 5.07 5.60 -12.71
N ASN A 76 4.23 4.73 -12.17
CA ASN A 76 3.28 3.93 -12.95
C ASN A 76 1.93 4.65 -13.11
N THR A 77 1.60 5.55 -12.21
CA THR A 77 0.30 6.25 -12.18
C THR A 77 -0.02 7.01 -13.46
N PRO A 78 0.90 7.79 -14.08
CA PRO A 78 0.61 8.44 -15.36
C PRO A 78 0.30 7.46 -16.49
N LYS A 79 0.89 6.26 -16.44
CA LYS A 79 0.62 5.19 -17.42
C LYS A 79 -0.81 4.67 -17.26
N HIS A 80 -1.24 4.47 -16.01
CA HIS A 80 -2.59 4.04 -15.72
C HIS A 80 -3.61 5.13 -16.09
N ILE A 81 -3.34 6.40 -15.77
CA ILE A 81 -4.20 7.53 -16.13
C ILE A 81 -4.46 7.56 -17.64
N GLN A 82 -3.41 7.47 -18.47
CA GLN A 82 -3.58 7.46 -19.91
C GLN A 82 -4.33 6.22 -20.43
N LEU A 83 -4.21 5.07 -19.77
CA LEU A 83 -5.03 3.90 -20.08
C LEU A 83 -6.51 4.13 -19.76
N PHE A 84 -6.83 4.68 -18.58
CA PHE A 84 -8.20 5.06 -18.22
C PHE A 84 -8.79 6.03 -19.24
N GLU A 85 -8.04 7.07 -19.62
CA GLU A 85 -8.43 8.05 -20.63
C GLU A 85 -8.69 7.38 -22.00
N ALA A 86 -7.84 6.44 -22.39
CA ALA A 86 -8.01 5.70 -23.65
C ALA A 86 -9.27 4.81 -23.66
N PHE A 87 -9.71 4.33 -22.49
CA PHE A 87 -10.99 3.64 -22.32
C PHE A 87 -12.18 4.59 -22.19
N GLY A 88 -11.95 5.92 -22.15
CA GLY A 88 -13.00 6.92 -21.94
C GLY A 88 -13.56 6.92 -20.51
N VAL A 89 -12.80 6.45 -19.55
CA VAL A 89 -13.19 6.34 -18.14
C VAL A 89 -12.37 7.31 -17.29
N THR A 90 -13.03 7.98 -16.34
CA THR A 90 -12.35 8.83 -15.38
C THR A 90 -11.47 7.98 -14.46
N PRO A 91 -10.17 8.30 -14.29
CA PRO A 91 -9.30 7.59 -13.36
C PRO A 91 -9.81 7.62 -11.93
N PRO A 92 -9.52 6.60 -11.10
CA PRO A 92 -9.78 6.63 -9.67
C PRO A 92 -8.92 7.69 -8.97
N VAL A 93 -9.25 8.00 -7.73
CA VAL A 93 -8.40 8.81 -6.87
C VAL A 93 -7.19 7.98 -6.43
N PHE A 94 -5.99 8.58 -6.45
CA PHE A 94 -4.75 7.91 -6.05
C PHE A 94 -4.29 8.37 -4.67
N ALA A 95 -3.69 7.46 -3.92
CA ALA A 95 -3.02 7.73 -2.66
C ALA A 95 -1.76 6.84 -2.57
N HIS A 96 -0.58 7.45 -2.58
CA HIS A 96 0.67 6.73 -2.51
C HIS A 96 1.27 6.81 -1.10
N MET A 97 1.27 5.66 -0.42
CA MET A 97 1.80 5.54 0.93
C MET A 97 3.32 5.45 0.92
N PRO A 98 4.00 6.07 1.90
CA PRO A 98 5.44 5.98 2.03
C PRO A 98 5.89 4.52 2.26
N LEU A 99 7.15 4.23 1.93
CA LEU A 99 7.73 2.91 2.14
C LEU A 99 7.92 2.63 3.63
N ILE A 100 7.82 1.36 3.99
CA ILE A 100 8.26 0.87 5.28
C ILE A 100 9.72 0.41 5.14
N LEU A 101 10.56 0.90 6.02
CA LEU A 101 12.00 0.63 6.04
C LEU A 101 12.36 -0.26 7.22
N ASN A 102 13.44 -1.02 7.06
CA ASN A 102 14.13 -1.67 8.16
C ASN A 102 14.83 -0.65 9.06
N GLN A 103 15.32 -1.06 10.22
CA GLN A 103 16.04 -0.18 11.14
C GLN A 103 17.31 0.43 10.53
N ASP A 104 17.97 -0.28 9.62
CA ASP A 104 19.15 0.18 8.88
C ASP A 104 18.83 1.16 7.74
N GLY A 105 17.55 1.41 7.48
CA GLY A 105 17.06 2.30 6.42
C GLY A 105 16.87 1.62 5.06
N SER A 106 17.13 0.33 4.93
CA SER A 106 16.83 -0.43 3.71
C SER A 106 15.31 -0.65 3.57
N LYS A 107 14.82 -0.77 2.32
CA LYS A 107 13.41 -1.08 2.06
C LYS A 107 13.06 -2.46 2.65
N MET A 108 12.00 -2.51 3.46
CA MET A 108 11.49 -3.76 4.01
C MET A 108 11.01 -4.69 2.90
N SER A 109 11.44 -5.94 2.95
CA SER A 109 11.09 -6.99 1.99
C SER A 109 10.14 -8.02 2.62
N LYS A 110 9.49 -8.84 1.80
CA LYS A 110 8.62 -9.93 2.28
C LYS A 110 9.33 -11.00 3.13
N ARG A 111 10.67 -11.01 3.15
CA ARG A 111 11.50 -11.97 3.89
C ARG A 111 11.98 -11.42 5.22
N ASP A 112 11.76 -10.15 5.49
CA ASP A 112 12.24 -9.52 6.71
C ASP A 112 11.34 -9.86 7.89
N VAL A 113 11.92 -9.85 9.09
CA VAL A 113 11.20 -10.13 10.35
C VAL A 113 10.05 -9.12 10.50
N GLY A 114 8.87 -9.66 10.78
CA GLY A 114 7.66 -8.84 10.93
C GLY A 114 6.94 -8.48 9.62
N ALA A 115 7.45 -8.87 8.44
CA ALA A 115 6.78 -8.64 7.16
C ALA A 115 5.63 -9.63 6.91
N ALA A 116 5.69 -10.84 7.48
CA ALA A 116 4.69 -11.88 7.31
C ALA A 116 3.66 -11.85 8.43
N LEU A 117 2.42 -11.43 8.14
CA LEU A 117 1.35 -11.36 9.13
C LEU A 117 1.03 -12.71 9.78
N GLY A 118 1.23 -13.82 9.05
CA GLY A 118 0.95 -15.17 9.56
C GLY A 118 1.79 -15.62 10.74
N THR A 119 2.94 -15.00 11.00
CA THR A 119 3.82 -15.37 12.13
C THR A 119 3.40 -14.73 13.45
N TYR A 120 2.68 -13.61 13.41
CA TYR A 120 2.31 -12.89 14.63
C TYR A 120 1.44 -13.70 15.60
N PRO A 121 0.42 -14.46 15.18
CA PRO A 121 -0.37 -15.30 16.09
C PRO A 121 0.47 -16.35 16.79
N GLU A 122 1.45 -16.95 16.10
CA GLU A 122 2.34 -17.99 16.65
C GLU A 122 3.28 -17.43 17.73
N GLU A 123 3.62 -16.13 17.62
CA GLU A 123 4.43 -15.38 18.57
C GLU A 123 3.61 -14.77 19.72
N GLY A 124 2.29 -15.02 19.79
CA GLY A 124 1.41 -14.51 20.83
C GLY A 124 0.97 -13.04 20.66
N PHE A 125 1.06 -12.52 19.45
CA PHE A 125 0.50 -11.20 19.18
C PHE A 125 -1.02 -11.25 19.01
N LEU A 126 -1.70 -10.29 19.61
CA LEU A 126 -3.12 -10.08 19.42
C LEU A 126 -3.39 -9.36 18.10
N PRO A 127 -4.43 -9.72 17.34
CA PRO A 127 -4.80 -9.01 16.11
C PRO A 127 -4.97 -7.49 16.31
N GLU A 128 -5.58 -7.09 17.42
CA GLU A 128 -5.79 -5.70 17.81
C GLU A 128 -4.45 -4.96 18.01
N GLY A 129 -3.48 -5.61 18.64
CA GLY A 129 -2.14 -5.06 18.87
C GLY A 129 -1.37 -4.89 17.59
N VAL A 130 -1.41 -5.89 16.70
CA VAL A 130 -0.77 -5.82 15.37
C VAL A 130 -1.40 -4.72 14.52
N MET A 131 -2.74 -4.65 14.47
CA MET A 131 -3.46 -3.63 13.70
C MET A 131 -3.14 -2.22 14.20
N ASN A 132 -3.12 -2.00 15.51
CA ASN A 132 -2.75 -0.74 16.11
C ASN A 132 -1.31 -0.34 15.76
N PHE A 133 -0.36 -1.26 15.88
CA PHE A 133 1.03 -1.00 15.51
C PHE A 133 1.20 -0.67 14.01
N LEU A 134 0.54 -1.43 13.12
CA LEU A 134 0.60 -1.17 11.69
C LEU A 134 0.01 0.20 11.32
N ALA A 135 -1.07 0.62 11.99
CA ALA A 135 -1.60 1.97 11.81
C ALA A 135 -0.54 3.04 12.15
N LEU A 136 0.17 2.89 13.25
CA LEU A 136 1.21 3.84 13.69
C LEU A 136 2.44 3.91 12.78
N LEU A 137 2.65 2.92 11.90
CA LEU A 137 3.77 2.96 10.95
C LEU A 137 3.65 4.05 9.88
N GLY A 138 2.44 4.41 9.51
CA GLY A 138 2.23 5.38 8.44
C GLY A 138 1.23 6.48 8.77
N TRP A 139 0.56 6.37 9.90
CA TRP A 139 -0.45 7.32 10.34
C TRP A 139 -0.15 7.79 11.76
N SER A 140 -0.41 9.06 12.03
CA SER A 140 -0.29 9.61 13.37
C SER A 140 -1.53 10.45 13.68
N PRO A 141 -2.23 10.16 14.80
CA PRO A 141 -3.19 11.13 15.32
C PRO A 141 -2.43 12.41 15.70
N LYS A 142 -3.11 13.54 15.67
CA LYS A 142 -2.51 14.85 16.01
C LYS A 142 -2.30 15.03 17.54
N ASP A 143 -2.43 13.94 18.30
CA ASP A 143 -2.16 13.88 19.73
C ASP A 143 -1.14 12.76 20.03
N ASP A 144 -0.74 12.62 21.29
CA ASP A 144 0.27 11.63 21.72
C ASP A 144 -0.33 10.25 21.99
N THR A 145 -1.55 9.96 21.52
CA THR A 145 -2.20 8.67 21.72
C THR A 145 -1.54 7.62 20.83
N GLU A 146 -1.12 6.52 21.42
CA GLU A 146 -0.48 5.41 20.70
C GLU A 146 -1.26 4.10 20.79
N ILE A 147 -2.17 3.97 21.76
CA ILE A 147 -2.97 2.75 21.95
C ILE A 147 -4.40 3.02 21.55
N PHE A 148 -4.87 2.23 20.60
CA PHE A 148 -6.21 2.35 20.01
C PHE A 148 -6.88 1.00 19.96
N SER A 149 -8.13 0.94 20.37
CA SER A 149 -9.01 -0.17 20.01
C SER A 149 -9.27 -0.15 18.48
N PRO A 150 -9.70 -1.27 17.88
CA PRO A 150 -10.11 -1.31 16.49
C PRO A 150 -11.19 -0.27 16.15
N GLN A 151 -12.13 -0.06 17.06
CA GLN A 151 -13.22 0.91 16.88
C GLN A 151 -12.70 2.35 16.86
N GLU A 152 -11.79 2.70 17.77
CA GLU A 152 -11.16 4.03 17.79
C GLU A 152 -10.31 4.27 16.53
N LEU A 153 -9.63 3.25 16.00
CA LEU A 153 -8.90 3.35 14.72
C LEU A 153 -9.86 3.67 13.57
N ILE A 154 -11.02 2.99 13.49
CA ILE A 154 -12.02 3.23 12.46
C ILE A 154 -12.56 4.67 12.54
N GLU A 155 -12.80 5.17 13.75
CA GLU A 155 -13.37 6.51 13.97
C GLU A 155 -12.36 7.64 13.72
N ARG A 156 -11.07 7.39 13.99
CA ARG A 156 -10.02 8.42 13.97
C ARG A 156 -9.16 8.41 12.71
N PHE A 157 -9.08 7.26 12.01
CA PHE A 157 -8.24 7.13 10.82
C PHE A 157 -8.73 8.04 9.69
N SER A 158 -7.81 8.76 9.08
CA SER A 158 -8.05 9.48 7.83
C SER A 158 -6.80 9.44 6.94
N LEU A 159 -6.99 9.50 5.62
CA LEU A 159 -5.88 9.50 4.67
C LEU A 159 -5.06 10.78 4.75
N GLU A 160 -5.69 11.90 5.12
CA GLU A 160 -5.03 13.21 5.28
C GLU A 160 -4.06 13.25 6.46
N ALA A 161 -4.21 12.32 7.42
CA ALA A 161 -3.31 12.17 8.56
C ALA A 161 -2.20 11.14 8.32
N VAL A 162 -2.14 10.54 7.12
CA VAL A 162 -1.04 9.67 6.75
C VAL A 162 0.24 10.48 6.57
N ASN A 163 1.32 10.01 7.17
CA ASN A 163 2.62 10.66 7.11
C ASN A 163 3.20 10.60 5.69
N HIS A 164 3.90 11.66 5.27
CA HIS A 164 4.59 11.70 3.99
C HIS A 164 5.99 11.04 4.03
N SER A 165 6.49 10.73 5.21
CA SER A 165 7.83 10.17 5.41
C SER A 165 7.78 8.66 5.63
N ALA A 166 8.77 7.96 5.08
CA ALA A 166 8.95 6.53 5.32
C ALA A 166 9.09 6.22 6.81
N ALA A 167 8.35 5.21 7.28
CA ALA A 167 8.40 4.74 8.65
C ALA A 167 9.42 3.60 8.79
N LYS A 168 10.14 3.55 9.92
CA LYS A 168 10.99 2.41 10.25
C LYS A 168 10.20 1.39 11.04
N PHE A 169 10.24 0.14 10.59
CA PHE A 169 9.64 -0.97 11.32
C PHE A 169 10.44 -1.26 12.59
N ASP A 170 9.78 -1.22 13.74
CA ASP A 170 10.38 -1.51 15.04
C ASP A 170 9.59 -2.63 15.74
N ILE A 171 10.16 -3.83 15.77
CA ILE A 171 9.55 -4.99 16.44
C ILE A 171 9.45 -4.78 17.95
N THR A 172 10.34 -3.98 18.55
CA THR A 172 10.27 -3.67 19.98
C THR A 172 9.04 -2.82 20.29
N LYS A 173 8.79 -1.82 19.45
CA LYS A 173 7.57 -1.01 19.55
C LYS A 173 6.31 -1.86 19.30
N CYS A 174 6.37 -2.78 18.33
CA CYS A 174 5.27 -3.71 18.06
C CYS A 174 4.93 -4.56 19.31
N ARG A 175 5.96 -5.11 19.95
CA ARG A 175 5.79 -5.89 21.19
C ARG A 175 5.23 -5.06 22.33
N TRP A 176 5.69 -3.82 22.48
CA TRP A 176 5.17 -2.92 23.49
C TRP A 176 3.68 -2.60 23.25
N VAL A 177 3.28 -2.26 22.02
CA VAL A 177 1.88 -2.04 21.68
C VAL A 177 1.04 -3.27 21.98
N ASN A 178 1.49 -4.47 21.55
CA ASN A 178 0.81 -5.71 21.84
C ASN A 178 0.66 -5.97 23.34
N GLN A 179 1.71 -5.69 24.13
CA GLN A 179 1.67 -5.82 25.59
C GLN A 179 0.59 -4.93 26.22
N GLN A 180 0.41 -3.70 25.73
CA GLN A 180 -0.65 -2.81 26.24
C GLN A 180 -2.04 -3.41 25.99
N HIS A 181 -2.26 -3.98 24.81
CA HIS A 181 -3.53 -4.67 24.50
C HIS A 181 -3.75 -5.91 25.37
N ILE A 182 -2.69 -6.70 25.62
CA ILE A 182 -2.78 -7.87 26.51
C ILE A 182 -3.16 -7.45 27.94
N ILE A 183 -2.51 -6.41 28.49
CA ILE A 183 -2.78 -5.91 29.84
C ILE A 183 -4.20 -5.38 29.99
N ALA A 184 -4.77 -4.82 28.94
CA ALA A 184 -6.12 -4.31 28.93
C ALA A 184 -7.21 -5.38 28.85
N LEU A 185 -6.86 -6.65 28.56
CA LEU A 185 -7.84 -7.73 28.47
C LEU A 185 -8.47 -8.04 29.84
N PRO A 186 -9.77 -8.33 29.89
CA PRO A 186 -10.40 -8.94 31.06
C PRO A 186 -9.72 -10.28 31.39
N ALA A 187 -9.62 -10.62 32.68
CA ALA A 187 -8.90 -11.82 33.13
C ALA A 187 -9.37 -13.12 32.47
N GLU A 188 -10.67 -13.27 32.26
CA GLU A 188 -11.26 -14.45 31.60
C GLU A 188 -10.84 -14.54 30.12
N GLU A 189 -10.85 -13.41 29.42
CA GLU A 189 -10.44 -13.34 28.03
C GLU A 189 -8.93 -13.56 27.87
N PHE A 190 -8.13 -12.98 28.76
CA PHE A 190 -6.70 -13.25 28.81
C PHE A 190 -6.44 -14.76 28.99
N ALA A 191 -7.10 -15.41 29.98
CA ALA A 191 -6.93 -16.84 30.22
C ALA A 191 -7.29 -17.70 28.98
N LEU A 192 -8.37 -17.31 28.28
CA LEU A 192 -8.79 -18.01 27.06
C LEU A 192 -7.73 -17.87 25.94
N ARG A 193 -7.24 -16.65 25.69
CA ARG A 193 -6.27 -16.35 24.62
C ARG A 193 -4.87 -16.87 24.94
N ALA A 194 -4.48 -16.91 26.22
CA ALA A 194 -3.20 -17.45 26.67
C ALA A 194 -3.14 -18.99 26.65
N ARG A 195 -4.28 -19.67 26.65
CA ARG A 195 -4.34 -21.14 26.77
C ARG A 195 -3.49 -21.92 25.76
N PRO A 196 -3.40 -21.53 24.47
CA PRO A 196 -2.54 -22.22 23.50
C PRO A 196 -1.03 -22.15 23.82
N PHE A 197 -0.62 -21.20 24.65
CA PHE A 197 0.79 -20.96 25.06
C PHE A 197 1.10 -21.49 26.44
N CYS A 198 0.12 -22.01 27.18
CA CYS A 198 0.29 -22.62 28.47
C CYS A 198 0.35 -24.15 28.31
N LEU A 199 1.55 -24.71 28.26
CA LEU A 199 1.82 -26.15 28.30
C LEU A 199 2.34 -26.55 29.66
#